data_c37e71d971c89d0c759db1706ee3cc71
#
_entry.id   c37e71d971c89d0c759db1706ee3cc71
#
_cell.length_a   1.000
_cell.length_b   1.000
_cell.length_c   1.000
_cell.angle_alpha   90.00
_cell.angle_beta   90.00
_cell.angle_gamma   90.00
#
_symmetry.space_group_name_H-M   'P 1'
#
loop_
_entity.id
_entity.type
_entity.pdbx_description
1 polymer ?
#
loop_
_entity_poly.entity_id
_entity_poly.type
_entity_poly.pdbx_seq_one_letter_code
_entity_poly.pdbx_strand_id
1 'polypeptide(L)'
;TFCELKRFNWRLWISLCALALIPAIYQTVKTLLISSGGQVGAFDIIGQMEWFNLINETLQAFLIVPLYAVLNRLFKERKSEFAGATFRVGLIAFALYTLFSVGVLIYGTALLRAMNPNEVDLSVTATYLRLETVAFMAGFAVSLANVVFVVIGKDKNVYLFLGVRTALSLFADLLLI
;
A
#
# COMPACT_ATOMS: atom_id res chain seq x y z
N THR A 1 -27.89 -4.37 -23.13
CA THR A 1 -26.99 -4.70 -21.98
C THR A 1 -25.75 -5.52 -22.38
N PHE A 2 -25.83 -6.35 -23.45
CA PHE A 2 -24.65 -7.12 -23.93
C PHE A 2 -23.67 -6.28 -24.77
N CYS A 3 -24.07 -5.12 -25.27
CA CYS A 3 -23.22 -4.24 -26.10
C CYS A 3 -22.19 -3.43 -25.28
N GLU A 4 -22.40 -3.22 -24.00
CA GLU A 4 -21.44 -2.50 -23.13
C GLU A 4 -20.22 -3.35 -22.74
N LEU A 5 -20.37 -4.69 -22.68
CA LEU A 5 -19.26 -5.59 -22.40
C LEU A 5 -18.17 -5.59 -23.49
N LYS A 6 -18.48 -5.18 -24.71
CA LYS A 6 -17.50 -5.01 -25.79
C LYS A 6 -16.52 -3.86 -25.59
N ARG A 7 -16.77 -2.95 -24.64
CA ARG A 7 -15.86 -1.84 -24.24
C ARG A 7 -15.08 -2.12 -22.96
N PHE A 8 -15.17 -3.33 -22.41
CA PHE A 8 -14.43 -3.68 -21.21
C PHE A 8 -12.93 -3.67 -21.50
N ASN A 9 -12.21 -2.83 -20.80
CA ASN A 9 -10.76 -2.68 -20.97
C ASN A 9 -10.03 -3.78 -20.16
N TRP A 10 -9.90 -4.97 -20.77
CA TRP A 10 -9.21 -6.12 -20.16
C TRP A 10 -7.80 -5.80 -19.69
N ARG A 11 -7.09 -4.96 -20.42
CA ARG A 11 -5.73 -4.54 -20.06
C ARG A 11 -5.71 -3.78 -18.74
N LEU A 12 -6.63 -2.85 -18.59
CA LEU A 12 -6.79 -2.09 -17.34
C LEU A 12 -7.17 -3.01 -16.19
N TRP A 13 -8.13 -3.91 -16.43
CA TRP A 13 -8.59 -4.86 -15.41
C TRP A 13 -7.47 -5.77 -14.93
N ILE A 14 -6.67 -6.34 -15.84
CA ILE A 14 -5.51 -7.18 -15.51
C ILE A 14 -4.47 -6.38 -14.71
N SER A 15 -4.22 -5.10 -15.08
CA SER A 15 -3.29 -4.25 -14.33
C SER A 15 -3.76 -3.99 -12.90
N LEU A 16 -5.06 -3.74 -12.72
CA LEU A 16 -5.64 -3.53 -11.38
C LEU A 16 -5.63 -4.83 -10.56
N CYS A 17 -5.94 -5.97 -11.18
CA CYS A 17 -5.82 -7.27 -10.52
C CYS A 17 -4.37 -7.57 -10.10
N ALA A 18 -3.39 -7.30 -10.95
CA ALA A 18 -1.98 -7.49 -10.60
C ALA A 18 -1.55 -6.60 -9.45
N LEU A 19 -1.98 -5.33 -9.44
CA LEU A 19 -1.71 -4.39 -8.34
C LEU A 19 -2.28 -4.85 -7.00
N ALA A 20 -3.39 -5.59 -7.01
CA ALA A 20 -4.01 -6.12 -5.80
C ALA A 20 -3.46 -7.50 -5.39
N LEU A 21 -3.30 -8.41 -6.37
CA LEU A 21 -2.93 -9.80 -6.11
C LEU A 21 -1.45 -9.97 -5.73
N ILE A 22 -0.53 -9.23 -6.38
CA ILE A 22 0.90 -9.40 -6.11
C ILE A 22 1.26 -9.04 -4.67
N PRO A 23 0.80 -7.91 -4.09
CA PRO A 23 1.01 -7.63 -2.68
C PRO A 23 0.35 -8.66 -1.74
N ALA A 24 -0.85 -9.16 -2.06
CA ALA A 24 -1.53 -10.17 -1.27
C ALA A 24 -0.76 -11.51 -1.24
N ILE A 25 -0.26 -11.95 -2.40
CA ILE A 25 0.59 -13.15 -2.50
C ILE A 25 1.88 -12.94 -1.69
N TYR A 26 2.51 -11.77 -1.81
CA TYR A 26 3.70 -11.44 -1.03
C TYR A 26 3.44 -11.53 0.48
N GLN A 27 2.34 -10.95 0.98
CA GLN A 27 1.98 -11.04 2.41
C GLN A 27 1.77 -12.48 2.87
N THR A 28 1.12 -13.31 2.04
CA THR A 28 0.94 -14.74 2.33
C THR A 28 2.28 -15.47 2.41
N VAL A 29 3.18 -15.23 1.46
CA VAL A 29 4.53 -15.82 1.46
C VAL A 29 5.34 -15.36 2.66
N LYS A 30 5.29 -14.06 3.00
CA LYS A 30 5.93 -13.49 4.19
C LYS A 30 5.45 -14.19 5.47
N THR A 31 4.14 -14.33 5.64
CA THR A 31 3.56 -15.03 6.80
C THR A 31 4.01 -16.48 6.88
N LEU A 32 4.07 -17.20 5.75
CA LEU A 32 4.57 -18.58 5.69
C LEU A 32 6.06 -18.67 6.05
N LEU A 33 6.89 -17.75 5.57
CA LEU A 33 8.32 -17.71 5.90
C LEU A 33 8.54 -17.47 7.40
N ILE A 34 7.84 -16.52 7.99
CA ILE A 34 7.91 -16.23 9.43
C ILE A 34 7.44 -17.45 10.23
N SER A 35 6.39 -18.13 9.78
CA SER A 35 5.87 -19.35 10.39
C SER A 35 6.87 -20.50 10.36
N SER A 36 7.62 -20.65 9.27
CA SER A 36 8.60 -21.71 9.11
C SER A 36 9.94 -21.42 9.79
N GLY A 37 10.28 -20.15 10.01
CA GLY A 37 11.53 -19.69 10.62
C GLY A 37 11.63 -19.92 12.13
N GLY A 38 10.55 -20.36 12.78
CA GLY A 38 10.54 -20.75 14.21
C GLY A 38 10.82 -19.61 15.20
N GLN A 39 10.69 -18.36 14.78
CA GLN A 39 10.86 -17.22 15.68
C GLN A 39 9.66 -17.13 16.64
N VAL A 40 9.91 -17.50 17.90
CA VAL A 40 8.92 -17.41 18.97
C VAL A 40 8.56 -15.92 19.16
N GLY A 41 7.27 -15.60 19.07
CA GLY A 41 6.76 -14.24 19.27
C GLY A 41 6.55 -13.41 17.97
N ALA A 42 7.07 -13.82 16.81
CA ALA A 42 6.86 -13.10 15.56
C ALA A 42 5.37 -13.09 15.15
N PHE A 43 4.65 -14.17 15.39
CA PHE A 43 3.20 -14.25 15.17
C PHE A 43 2.40 -13.34 16.08
N ASP A 44 2.83 -13.18 17.33
CA ASP A 44 2.17 -12.30 18.29
C ASP A 44 2.27 -10.86 17.83
N ILE A 45 3.45 -10.45 17.33
CA ILE A 45 3.66 -9.10 16.77
C ILE A 45 2.75 -8.87 15.54
N ILE A 46 2.67 -9.85 14.62
CA ILE A 46 1.81 -9.75 13.45
C ILE A 46 0.34 -9.62 13.87
N GLY A 47 -0.11 -10.48 14.79
CA GLY A 47 -1.48 -10.43 15.31
C GLY A 47 -1.82 -9.10 15.99
N GLN A 48 -0.89 -8.57 16.80
CA GLN A 48 -1.04 -7.27 17.45
C GLN A 48 -1.10 -6.10 16.46
N MET A 49 -0.56 -6.27 15.26
CA MET A 49 -0.51 -5.23 14.21
C MET A 49 -1.62 -5.35 13.16
N GLU A 50 -2.39 -6.43 13.15
CA GLU A 50 -3.39 -6.71 12.10
C GLU A 50 -4.42 -5.59 11.94
N TRP A 51 -4.90 -5.03 13.06
CA TRP A 51 -5.81 -3.90 13.04
C TRP A 51 -5.20 -2.65 12.40
N PHE A 52 -3.91 -2.41 12.62
CA PHE A 52 -3.20 -1.28 12.03
C PHE A 52 -3.08 -1.46 10.51
N ASN A 53 -2.71 -2.65 10.06
CA ASN A 53 -2.64 -2.99 8.65
C ASN A 53 -3.98 -2.78 7.96
N LEU A 54 -5.08 -3.22 8.58
CA LEU A 54 -6.44 -3.03 8.07
C LEU A 54 -6.80 -1.56 7.91
N ILE A 55 -6.51 -0.72 8.92
CA ILE A 55 -6.76 0.72 8.87
C ILE A 55 -5.90 1.36 7.79
N ASN A 56 -4.62 1.02 7.72
CA ASN A 56 -3.69 1.54 6.74
C ASN A 56 -4.10 1.20 5.30
N GLU A 57 -4.45 -0.04 5.02
CA GLU A 57 -4.92 -0.48 3.70
C GLU A 57 -6.23 0.22 3.32
N THR A 58 -7.16 0.35 4.26
CA THR A 58 -8.44 1.05 4.04
C THR A 58 -8.20 2.52 3.70
N LEU A 59 -7.31 3.20 4.44
CA LEU A 59 -6.97 4.59 4.18
C LEU A 59 -6.27 4.76 2.82
N GLN A 60 -5.33 3.88 2.49
CA GLN A 60 -4.67 3.88 1.18
C GLN A 60 -5.69 3.70 0.06
N ALA A 61 -6.59 2.74 0.17
CA ALA A 61 -7.64 2.51 -0.82
C ALA A 61 -8.57 3.73 -0.96
N PHE A 62 -8.96 4.35 0.17
CA PHE A 62 -9.80 5.54 0.19
C PHE A 62 -9.15 6.74 -0.52
N LEU A 63 -7.82 6.88 -0.46
CA LEU A 63 -7.09 7.94 -1.15
C LEU A 63 -6.81 7.60 -2.62
N ILE A 64 -6.45 6.35 -2.92
CA ILE A 64 -6.01 5.92 -4.26
C ILE A 64 -7.19 5.75 -5.24
N VAL A 65 -8.30 5.17 -4.79
CA VAL A 65 -9.42 4.86 -5.70
C VAL A 65 -10.06 6.13 -6.29
N PRO A 66 -10.39 7.19 -5.51
CA PRO A 66 -10.90 8.44 -6.06
C PRO A 66 -9.88 9.14 -6.96
N LEU A 67 -8.59 9.11 -6.56
CA LEU A 67 -7.50 9.69 -7.33
C LEU A 67 -7.44 9.09 -8.74
N TYR A 68 -7.56 7.77 -8.84
CA TYR A 68 -7.60 7.06 -10.10
C TYR A 68 -8.74 7.54 -11.02
N ALA A 69 -9.95 7.68 -10.46
CA ALA A 69 -11.12 8.14 -11.21
C ALA A 69 -10.93 9.59 -11.72
N VAL A 70 -10.45 10.48 -10.84
CA VAL A 70 -10.19 11.89 -11.17
C VAL A 70 -9.12 12.02 -12.26
N LEU A 71 -7.98 11.32 -12.10
CA LEU A 71 -6.88 11.39 -13.06
C LEU A 71 -7.25 10.79 -14.42
N ASN A 72 -8.00 9.69 -14.45
CA ASN A 72 -8.45 9.09 -15.70
C ASN A 72 -9.38 10.04 -16.48
N ARG A 73 -10.26 10.74 -15.78
CA ARG A 73 -11.12 11.77 -16.38
C ARG A 73 -10.31 12.95 -16.92
N LEU A 74 -9.39 13.49 -16.12
CA LEU A 74 -8.52 14.61 -16.54
C LEU A 74 -7.65 14.25 -17.74
N PHE A 75 -7.12 13.03 -17.78
CA PHE A 75 -6.29 12.58 -18.91
C PHE A 75 -7.07 12.50 -20.22
N LYS A 76 -8.38 12.17 -20.16
CA LYS A 76 -9.25 12.10 -21.33
C LYS A 76 -9.73 13.48 -21.79
N GLU A 77 -10.10 14.36 -20.85
CA GLU A 77 -10.76 15.63 -21.13
C GLU A 77 -9.79 16.80 -21.30
N ARG A 78 -8.68 16.83 -20.53
CA ARG A 78 -7.75 17.98 -20.42
C ARG A 78 -6.29 17.57 -20.35
N LYS A 79 -5.76 16.99 -21.43
CA LYS A 79 -4.37 16.50 -21.47
C LYS A 79 -3.31 17.56 -21.14
N SER A 80 -3.53 18.82 -21.53
CA SER A 80 -2.59 19.93 -21.28
C SER A 80 -2.45 20.27 -19.80
N GLU A 81 -3.51 20.08 -19.01
CA GLU A 81 -3.53 20.38 -17.57
C GLU A 81 -3.20 19.14 -16.71
N PHE A 82 -3.13 17.97 -17.35
CA PHE A 82 -2.99 16.69 -16.64
C PHE A 82 -1.80 16.64 -15.69
N ALA A 83 -0.61 17.06 -16.14
CA ALA A 83 0.62 17.00 -15.33
C ALA A 83 0.51 17.87 -14.08
N GLY A 84 0.05 19.12 -14.22
CA GLY A 84 -0.09 20.05 -13.10
C GLY A 84 -1.19 19.63 -12.12
N ALA A 85 -2.31 19.10 -12.61
CA ALA A 85 -3.39 18.60 -11.78
C ALA A 85 -2.96 17.33 -11.04
N THR A 86 -2.29 16.40 -11.71
CA THR A 86 -1.74 15.18 -11.12
C THR A 86 -0.80 15.49 -9.98
N PHE A 87 0.12 16.44 -10.15
CA PHE A 87 1.05 16.84 -9.11
C PHE A 87 0.31 17.41 -7.89
N ARG A 88 -0.65 18.33 -8.11
CA ARG A 88 -1.41 18.96 -7.01
C ARG A 88 -2.25 17.94 -6.23
N VAL A 89 -3.01 17.12 -6.93
CA VAL A 89 -3.89 16.12 -6.27
C VAL A 89 -3.06 15.02 -5.62
N GLY A 90 -1.97 14.58 -6.26
CA GLY A 90 -1.03 13.64 -5.66
C GLY A 90 -0.35 14.17 -4.41
N LEU A 91 0.05 15.47 -4.42
CA LEU A 91 0.64 16.12 -3.26
C LEU A 91 -0.36 16.19 -2.08
N ILE A 92 -1.62 16.54 -2.36
CA ILE A 92 -2.68 16.57 -1.33
C ILE A 92 -2.88 15.16 -0.74
N ALA A 93 -3.02 14.13 -1.58
CA ALA A 93 -3.18 12.76 -1.11
C ALA A 93 -1.97 12.30 -0.28
N PHE A 94 -0.75 12.62 -0.72
CA PHE A 94 0.48 12.30 0.01
C PHE A 94 0.57 13.07 1.33
N ALA A 95 0.19 14.34 1.37
CA ALA A 95 0.17 15.14 2.60
C ALA A 95 -0.83 14.60 3.63
N LEU A 96 -2.02 14.21 3.19
CA LEU A 96 -3.03 13.59 4.07
C LEU A 96 -2.54 12.25 4.64
N TYR A 97 -1.92 11.42 3.79
CA TYR A 97 -1.35 10.15 4.24
C TYR A 97 -0.16 10.35 5.19
N THR A 98 0.70 11.35 4.92
CA THR A 98 1.81 11.72 5.80
C THR A 98 1.31 12.20 7.16
N LEU A 99 0.25 13.00 7.21
CA LEU A 99 -0.37 13.45 8.46
C LEU A 99 -0.86 12.26 9.31
N PHE A 100 -1.52 11.29 8.68
CA PHE A 100 -1.91 10.04 9.35
C PHE A 100 -0.67 9.30 9.89
N SER A 101 0.34 9.11 9.05
CA SER A 101 1.57 8.39 9.41
C SER A 101 2.33 9.06 10.56
N VAL A 102 2.42 10.39 10.57
CA VAL A 102 2.99 11.17 11.69
C VAL A 102 2.16 10.96 12.96
N GLY A 103 0.84 10.94 12.86
CA GLY A 103 -0.04 10.60 13.99
C GLY A 103 0.28 9.22 14.56
N VAL A 104 0.47 8.21 13.70
CA VAL A 104 0.85 6.86 14.13
C VAL A 104 2.26 6.85 14.76
N LEU A 105 3.23 7.57 14.21
CA LEU A 105 4.58 7.65 14.80
C LEU A 105 4.58 8.26 16.20
N ILE A 106 3.72 9.25 16.45
CA ILE A 106 3.61 9.93 17.76
C ILE A 106 2.80 9.09 18.75
N TYR A 107 1.63 8.64 18.33
CA TYR A 107 0.64 8.00 19.20
C TYR A 107 0.62 6.46 19.10
N GLY A 108 1.49 5.85 18.28
CA GLY A 108 1.46 4.42 17.96
C GLY A 108 1.51 3.50 19.20
N THR A 109 2.32 3.82 20.20
CA THR A 109 2.38 3.05 21.45
C THR A 109 1.06 3.11 22.23
N ALA A 110 0.41 4.28 22.27
CA ALA A 110 -0.89 4.43 22.93
C ALA A 110 -2.00 3.68 22.15
N LEU A 111 -1.95 3.72 20.82
CA LEU A 111 -2.86 2.98 19.96
C LEU A 111 -2.69 1.47 20.15
N LEU A 112 -1.44 0.97 20.16
CA LEU A 112 -1.17 -0.45 20.41
C LEU A 112 -1.72 -0.92 21.76
N ARG A 113 -1.53 -0.13 22.82
CA ARG A 113 -2.07 -0.46 24.15
C ARG A 113 -3.60 -0.47 24.16
N ALA A 114 -4.24 0.46 23.45
CA ALA A 114 -5.69 0.51 23.39
C ALA A 114 -6.28 -0.71 22.64
N MET A 115 -5.57 -1.23 21.65
CA MET A 115 -6.01 -2.37 20.84
C MET A 115 -5.60 -3.72 21.41
N ASN A 116 -4.55 -3.76 22.25
CA ASN A 116 -4.01 -4.97 22.89
C ASN A 116 -3.94 -4.79 24.42
N PRO A 117 -5.09 -4.65 25.11
CA PRO A 117 -5.12 -4.30 26.53
C PRO A 117 -4.56 -5.40 27.45
N ASN A 118 -4.47 -6.64 26.98
CA ASN A 118 -4.01 -7.78 27.77
C ASN A 118 -2.47 -8.00 27.66
N GLU A 119 -1.81 -7.28 26.75
CA GLU A 119 -0.37 -7.42 26.53
C GLU A 119 0.43 -6.54 27.47
N VAL A 120 1.42 -7.13 28.15
CA VAL A 120 2.24 -6.43 29.15
C VAL A 120 3.40 -5.68 28.51
N ASP A 121 4.04 -6.25 27.50
CA ASP A 121 5.20 -5.66 26.80
C ASP A 121 4.95 -5.51 25.30
N LEU A 122 4.76 -4.27 24.88
CA LEU A 122 4.55 -3.87 23.48
C LEU A 122 5.76 -3.12 22.90
N SER A 123 6.91 -3.15 23.55
CA SER A 123 8.09 -2.34 23.14
C SER A 123 8.61 -2.73 21.76
N VAL A 124 8.72 -4.03 21.52
CA VAL A 124 9.17 -4.60 20.23
C VAL A 124 8.14 -4.27 19.13
N THR A 125 6.87 -4.52 19.41
CA THR A 125 5.77 -4.24 18.48
C THR A 125 5.69 -2.73 18.16
N ALA A 126 5.90 -1.85 19.14
CA ALA A 126 5.92 -0.41 18.90
C ALA A 126 7.09 0.04 18.02
N THR A 127 8.26 -0.58 18.17
CA THR A 127 9.41 -0.32 17.30
C THR A 127 9.13 -0.80 15.88
N TYR A 128 8.57 -1.99 15.75
CA TYR A 128 8.17 -2.55 14.46
C TYR A 128 7.11 -1.68 13.78
N LEU A 129 6.07 -1.24 14.50
CA LEU A 129 5.04 -0.32 14.00
C LEU A 129 5.65 0.96 13.40
N ARG A 130 6.63 1.55 14.08
CA ARG A 130 7.29 2.78 13.59
C ARG A 130 8.05 2.53 12.30
N LEU A 131 8.82 1.45 12.21
CA LEU A 131 9.55 1.08 11.01
C LEU A 131 8.61 0.78 9.85
N GLU A 132 7.55 0.01 10.10
CA GLU A 132 6.54 -0.33 9.10
C GLU A 132 5.77 0.90 8.62
N THR A 133 5.45 1.85 9.50
CA THR A 133 4.81 3.12 9.12
C THR A 133 5.66 3.90 8.11
N VAL A 134 6.98 3.96 8.31
CA VAL A 134 7.89 4.61 7.36
C VAL A 134 7.92 3.86 6.02
N ALA A 135 7.97 2.52 6.06
CA ALA A 135 7.91 1.70 4.86
C ALA A 135 6.59 1.88 4.10
N PHE A 136 5.46 1.99 4.79
CA PHE A 136 4.17 2.28 4.18
C PHE A 136 4.09 3.67 3.55
N MET A 137 4.73 4.69 4.13
CA MET A 137 4.83 6.01 3.49
C MET A 137 5.55 5.94 2.14
N ALA A 138 6.68 5.23 2.09
CA ALA A 138 7.39 5.00 0.83
C ALA A 138 6.54 4.19 -0.16
N GLY A 139 5.86 3.15 0.33
CA GLY A 139 4.93 2.32 -0.46
C GLY A 139 3.77 3.12 -1.03
N PHE A 140 3.21 4.06 -0.28
CA PHE A 140 2.14 4.94 -0.75
C PHE A 140 2.61 5.88 -1.87
N ALA A 141 3.82 6.45 -1.77
CA ALA A 141 4.40 7.25 -2.86
C ALA A 141 4.54 6.43 -4.15
N VAL A 142 4.99 5.18 -4.05
CA VAL A 142 5.05 4.25 -5.20
C VAL A 142 3.66 3.96 -5.74
N SER A 143 2.66 3.79 -4.88
CA SER A 143 1.26 3.56 -5.29
C SER A 143 0.69 4.75 -6.05
N LEU A 144 0.97 5.99 -5.63
CA LEU A 144 0.60 7.20 -6.37
C LEU A 144 1.24 7.24 -7.77
N ALA A 145 2.53 6.90 -7.88
CA ALA A 145 3.21 6.82 -9.18
C ALA A 145 2.59 5.75 -10.07
N ASN A 146 2.24 4.58 -9.52
CA ASN A 146 1.59 3.50 -10.25
C ASN A 146 0.23 3.93 -10.82
N VAL A 147 -0.58 4.67 -10.05
CA VAL A 147 -1.86 5.23 -10.55
C VAL A 147 -1.63 6.08 -11.79
N VAL A 148 -0.63 6.95 -11.77
CA VAL A 148 -0.30 7.81 -12.91
C VAL A 148 0.11 6.96 -14.12
N PHE A 149 0.97 5.95 -13.94
CA PHE A 149 1.40 5.08 -15.03
C PHE A 149 0.24 4.29 -15.64
N VAL A 150 -0.69 3.79 -14.80
CA VAL A 150 -1.90 3.08 -15.28
C VAL A 150 -2.78 4.04 -16.10
N VAL A 151 -3.00 5.27 -15.62
CA VAL A 151 -3.83 6.27 -16.33
C VAL A 151 -3.23 6.65 -17.69
N ILE A 152 -1.89 6.78 -17.79
CA ILE A 152 -1.19 7.11 -19.04
C ILE A 152 -1.11 5.88 -19.98
N GLY A 153 -1.44 4.68 -19.50
CA GLY A 153 -1.35 3.44 -20.26
C GLY A 153 0.07 2.88 -20.40
N LYS A 154 0.96 3.22 -19.45
CA LYS A 154 2.32 2.67 -19.36
C LYS A 154 2.37 1.46 -18.42
N ASP A 155 1.53 0.46 -18.66
CA ASP A 155 1.38 -0.71 -17.78
C ASP A 155 2.68 -1.48 -17.58
N LYS A 156 3.58 -1.50 -18.57
CA LYS A 156 4.90 -2.15 -18.43
C LYS A 156 5.71 -1.58 -17.27
N ASN A 157 5.64 -0.27 -17.05
CA ASN A 157 6.33 0.37 -15.94
C ASN A 157 5.70 -0.01 -14.59
N VAL A 158 4.36 -0.16 -14.55
CA VAL A 158 3.65 -0.61 -13.34
C VAL A 158 4.14 -2.00 -12.94
N TYR A 159 4.18 -2.96 -13.88
CA TYR A 159 4.66 -4.32 -13.61
C TYR A 159 6.12 -4.34 -13.19
N LEU A 160 6.96 -3.51 -13.83
CA LEU A 160 8.37 -3.40 -13.45
C LEU A 160 8.52 -2.89 -12.01
N PHE A 161 7.86 -1.78 -11.68
CA PHE A 161 7.93 -1.21 -10.32
C PHE A 161 7.39 -2.17 -9.27
N LEU A 162 6.27 -2.83 -9.56
CA LEU A 162 5.68 -3.80 -8.67
C LEU A 162 6.60 -5.01 -8.46
N GLY A 163 7.18 -5.54 -9.56
CA GLY A 163 8.12 -6.65 -9.49
C GLY A 163 9.41 -6.31 -8.72
N VAL A 164 10.01 -5.15 -8.99
CA VAL A 164 11.20 -4.68 -8.27
C VAL A 164 10.91 -4.49 -6.79
N ARG A 165 9.79 -3.83 -6.44
CA ARG A 165 9.38 -3.65 -5.06
C ARG A 165 9.22 -4.99 -4.34
N THR A 166 8.49 -5.93 -4.94
CA THR A 166 8.24 -7.25 -4.34
C THR A 166 9.55 -8.05 -4.18
N ALA A 167 10.42 -8.02 -5.18
CA ALA A 167 11.72 -8.69 -5.13
C ALA A 167 12.63 -8.10 -4.03
N LEU A 168 12.69 -6.76 -3.91
CA LEU A 168 13.45 -6.09 -2.85
C LEU A 168 12.89 -6.40 -1.47
N SER A 169 11.57 -6.42 -1.32
CA SER A 169 10.94 -6.76 -0.04
C SER A 169 11.21 -8.20 0.35
N LEU A 170 11.07 -9.15 -0.57
CA LEU A 170 11.41 -10.57 -0.31
C LEU A 170 12.89 -10.75 0.05
N PHE A 171 13.78 -10.06 -0.66
CA PHE A 171 15.20 -10.10 -0.36
C PHE A 171 15.52 -9.53 1.02
N ALA A 172 14.91 -8.41 1.40
CA ALA A 172 15.05 -7.82 2.72
C ALA A 172 14.53 -8.76 3.82
N ASP A 173 13.36 -9.37 3.61
CA ASP A 173 12.79 -10.33 4.56
C ASP A 173 13.68 -11.57 4.73
N LEU A 174 14.26 -12.10 3.63
CA LEU A 174 15.20 -13.24 3.68
C LEU A 174 16.51 -12.91 4.39
N LEU A 175 16.95 -11.65 4.40
CA LEU A 175 18.14 -11.22 5.13
C LEU A 175 17.89 -10.98 6.61
N LEU A 176 16.63 -10.71 6.99
CA LEU A 176 16.24 -10.39 8.36
C LEU A 176 15.73 -11.61 9.16
N ILE A 177 15.35 -12.68 8.46
CA ILE A 177 14.96 -13.98 9.03
C ILE A 177 16.18 -14.88 9.16
#